data_a5128ce56b59952410571ca6ddf067b0
#
_entry.id   a5128ce56b59952410571ca6ddf067b0
#
_cell.length_a   1.000
_cell.length_b   1.000
_cell.length_c   1.000
_cell.angle_alpha   90.00
_cell.angle_beta   90.00
_cell.angle_gamma   90.00
#
_symmetry.space_group_name_H-M   'P 1'
#
loop_
_entity.id
_entity.type
_entity.pdbx_description
1 polymer ?
#
loop_
_entity_poly.entity_id
_entity_poly.type
_entity_poly.pdbx_seq_one_letter_code
_entity_poly.pdbx_strand_id
1 'polypeptide(L)'
;MIAQVLAGTPAVPFLESQGFECVLTLRGMLLRLADVPPERIARLLADAPAGYDLVRWQGTVPGEHATALARAKHAMADVAEYEGVLWDADRVREMAELVAKRGDDLYTVAALAGPAIAGFTEIVVPHDSGGRAAQYDTAVVPEHRGRRIGIWVKAAMLAWLTRERPDVHEIETDNSGDNAHMIAVNEELGFRTERESLEYQAAVTALP
;
A
#
# COMPACT_ATOMS: atom_id res chain seq x y z
N MET A 1 3.61 25.13 1.63
CA MET A 1 4.82 24.47 1.08
C MET A 1 5.04 23.19 1.89
N ILE A 2 5.37 22.08 1.22
CA ILE A 2 5.63 20.78 1.87
C ILE A 2 7.07 20.39 1.57
N ALA A 3 7.75 19.80 2.55
CA ALA A 3 9.10 19.23 2.42
C ALA A 3 9.15 17.89 3.14
N GLN A 4 9.73 16.87 2.51
CA GLN A 4 9.98 15.58 3.12
C GLN A 4 11.48 15.38 3.33
N VAL A 5 11.88 14.96 4.53
CA VAL A 5 13.27 14.74 4.91
C VAL A 5 13.43 13.46 5.72
N LEU A 6 14.62 12.87 5.69
CA LEU A 6 14.92 11.74 6.56
C LEU A 6 15.09 12.22 8.01
N ALA A 7 14.53 11.47 8.95
CA ALA A 7 14.69 11.72 10.38
C ALA A 7 16.18 11.67 10.78
N GLY A 8 16.57 12.49 11.76
CA GLY A 8 17.91 12.56 12.28
C GLY A 8 18.94 13.23 11.35
N THR A 9 18.53 13.79 10.22
CA THR A 9 19.42 14.56 9.32
C THR A 9 19.47 16.04 9.70
N PRO A 10 20.49 16.81 9.27
CA PRO A 10 20.58 18.25 9.50
C PRO A 10 19.44 19.07 8.87
N ALA A 11 18.68 18.48 7.94
CA ALA A 11 17.52 19.11 7.35
C ALA A 11 16.38 19.33 8.35
N VAL A 12 16.27 18.47 9.37
CA VAL A 12 15.25 18.58 10.42
C VAL A 12 15.36 19.91 11.18
N PRO A 13 16.45 20.20 11.93
CA PRO A 13 16.56 21.47 12.63
C PRO A 13 16.60 22.68 11.69
N PHE A 14 17.04 22.52 10.46
CA PHE A 14 16.98 23.59 9.48
C PHE A 14 15.52 23.95 9.15
N LEU A 15 14.65 23.00 8.82
CA LEU A 15 13.23 23.27 8.52
C LEU A 15 12.51 23.87 9.73
N GLU A 16 12.75 23.32 10.92
CA GLU A 16 12.17 23.86 12.16
C GLU A 16 12.59 25.31 12.41
N SER A 17 13.87 25.66 12.14
CA SER A 17 14.35 27.04 12.25
C SER A 17 13.72 28.00 11.25
N GLN A 18 13.19 27.47 10.12
CA GLN A 18 12.47 28.25 9.10
C GLN A 18 10.95 28.29 9.36
N GLY A 19 10.47 27.79 10.51
CA GLY A 19 9.06 27.82 10.86
C GLY A 19 8.20 26.73 10.20
N PHE A 20 8.82 25.68 9.69
CA PHE A 20 8.08 24.50 9.26
C PHE A 20 7.67 23.65 10.46
N GLU A 21 6.47 23.09 10.41
CA GLU A 21 5.92 22.15 11.39
C GLU A 21 5.88 20.74 10.83
N CYS A 22 6.31 19.74 11.62
CA CYS A 22 6.19 18.33 11.25
C CYS A 22 4.72 17.91 11.31
N VAL A 23 4.17 17.51 10.17
CA VAL A 23 2.74 17.14 10.05
C VAL A 23 2.54 15.64 9.88
N LEU A 24 3.56 14.92 9.42
CA LEU A 24 3.48 13.47 9.22
C LEU A 24 4.84 12.82 9.44
N THR A 25 4.82 11.69 10.14
CA THR A 25 5.97 10.78 10.22
C THR A 25 5.66 9.55 9.38
N LEU A 26 6.54 9.21 8.46
CA LEU A 26 6.44 8.03 7.61
C LEU A 26 7.50 7.01 7.99
N ARG A 27 7.05 5.77 8.13
CA ARG A 27 7.93 4.63 8.36
C ARG A 27 8.10 3.86 7.06
N GLY A 28 9.29 4.01 6.45
CA GLY A 28 9.67 3.27 5.25
C GLY A 28 10.09 1.85 5.60
N MET A 29 9.39 0.87 5.06
CA MET A 29 9.64 -0.55 5.32
C MET A 29 10.00 -1.27 4.02
N LEU A 30 10.88 -2.25 4.13
CA LEU A 30 11.33 -3.08 3.02
C LEU A 30 11.11 -4.57 3.33
N LEU A 31 10.63 -5.29 2.34
CA LEU A 31 10.58 -6.75 2.34
C LEU A 31 11.56 -7.27 1.29
N ARG A 32 12.55 -8.07 1.72
CA ARG A 32 13.36 -8.87 0.80
C ARG A 32 12.70 -10.22 0.62
N LEU A 33 12.27 -10.53 -0.60
CA LEU A 33 11.53 -11.77 -0.88
C LEU A 33 12.32 -13.03 -0.54
N ALA A 34 13.65 -12.98 -0.68
CA ALA A 34 14.53 -14.08 -0.30
C ALA A 34 14.53 -14.39 1.22
N ASP A 35 14.18 -13.39 2.05
CA ASP A 35 14.13 -13.55 3.51
C ASP A 35 12.78 -14.07 4.01
N VAL A 36 11.81 -14.26 3.12
CA VAL A 36 10.47 -14.75 3.47
C VAL A 36 10.41 -16.26 3.31
N PRO A 37 10.32 -17.04 4.40
CA PRO A 37 10.17 -18.48 4.28
C PRO A 37 8.88 -18.85 3.55
N PRO A 38 8.91 -19.72 2.52
CA PRO A 38 7.72 -20.15 1.78
C PRO A 38 6.63 -20.69 2.69
N GLU A 39 7.00 -21.37 3.78
CA GLU A 39 6.09 -21.94 4.78
C GLU A 39 5.29 -20.87 5.52
N ARG A 40 5.86 -19.66 5.69
CA ARG A 40 5.15 -18.51 6.27
C ARG A 40 3.98 -18.11 5.38
N ILE A 41 4.23 -17.94 4.09
CA ILE A 41 3.19 -17.58 3.11
C ILE A 41 2.16 -18.69 2.99
N ALA A 42 2.60 -19.95 2.90
CA ALA A 42 1.69 -21.10 2.82
C ALA A 42 0.75 -21.17 4.05
N ARG A 43 1.26 -20.94 5.26
CA ARG A 43 0.45 -20.90 6.48
C ARG A 43 -0.56 -19.75 6.46
N LEU A 44 -0.14 -18.53 6.09
CA LEU A 44 -1.04 -17.38 6.01
C LEU A 44 -2.16 -17.58 4.98
N LEU A 45 -1.88 -18.30 3.90
CA LEU A 45 -2.89 -18.67 2.90
C LEU A 45 -3.82 -19.77 3.39
N ALA A 46 -3.32 -20.74 4.17
CA ALA A 46 -4.13 -21.80 4.76
C ALA A 46 -5.09 -21.27 5.84
N ASP A 47 -4.73 -20.18 6.53
CA ASP A 47 -5.56 -19.46 7.51
C ASP A 47 -6.62 -18.58 6.84
N ALA A 48 -7.14 -18.99 5.68
CA ALA A 48 -8.15 -18.25 4.94
C ALA A 48 -9.39 -17.98 5.79
N PRO A 49 -9.85 -16.71 5.90
CA PRO A 49 -11.04 -16.40 6.66
C PRO A 49 -12.28 -17.00 5.97
N ALA A 50 -13.16 -17.64 6.74
CA ALA A 50 -14.36 -18.30 6.20
C ALA A 50 -15.33 -17.30 5.59
N GLY A 51 -15.90 -17.65 4.43
CA GLY A 51 -16.89 -16.85 3.72
C GLY A 51 -16.29 -15.78 2.80
N TYR A 52 -14.99 -15.89 2.49
CA TYR A 52 -14.31 -15.01 1.55
C TYR A 52 -13.61 -15.81 0.46
N ASP A 53 -13.63 -15.29 -0.77
CA ASP A 53 -12.90 -15.80 -1.92
C ASP A 53 -11.85 -14.81 -2.38
N LEU A 54 -10.72 -15.29 -2.92
CA LEU A 54 -9.69 -14.44 -3.51
C LEU A 54 -9.91 -14.30 -5.02
N VAL A 55 -9.81 -13.05 -5.49
CA VAL A 55 -9.67 -12.73 -6.92
C VAL A 55 -8.42 -11.89 -7.11
N ARG A 56 -7.85 -11.95 -8.32
CA ARG A 56 -6.66 -11.19 -8.68
C ARG A 56 -6.67 -10.81 -10.15
N TRP A 57 -6.04 -9.69 -10.46
CA TRP A 57 -5.86 -9.22 -11.83
C TRP A 57 -4.63 -8.34 -11.94
N GLN A 58 -4.12 -8.22 -13.16
CA GLN A 58 -3.05 -7.28 -13.52
C GLN A 58 -3.66 -6.15 -14.37
N GLY A 59 -3.19 -4.93 -14.17
CA GLY A 59 -3.66 -3.75 -14.88
C GLY A 59 -5.08 -3.33 -14.50
N THR A 60 -5.90 -3.03 -15.49
CA THR A 60 -7.25 -2.50 -15.26
C THR A 60 -8.17 -3.52 -14.60
N VAL A 61 -8.95 -3.07 -13.64
CA VAL A 61 -9.94 -3.89 -12.92
C VAL A 61 -10.98 -4.48 -13.88
N PRO A 62 -11.33 -5.78 -13.76
CA PRO A 62 -12.45 -6.36 -14.50
C PRO A 62 -13.76 -5.62 -14.26
N GLY A 63 -14.58 -5.47 -15.30
CA GLY A 63 -15.80 -4.66 -15.27
C GLY A 63 -16.76 -5.01 -14.12
N GLU A 64 -16.91 -6.30 -13.82
CA GLU A 64 -17.73 -6.83 -12.72
C GLU A 64 -17.25 -6.41 -11.33
N HIS A 65 -15.95 -6.09 -11.17
CA HIS A 65 -15.36 -5.71 -9.88
C HIS A 65 -15.14 -4.20 -9.73
N ALA A 66 -15.26 -3.40 -10.80
CA ALA A 66 -14.88 -1.99 -10.78
C ALA A 66 -15.63 -1.17 -9.73
N THR A 67 -16.96 -1.31 -9.68
CA THR A 67 -17.79 -0.61 -8.68
C THR A 67 -17.50 -1.10 -7.25
N ALA A 68 -17.25 -2.40 -7.07
CA ALA A 68 -16.93 -2.97 -5.76
C ALA A 68 -15.57 -2.50 -5.26
N LEU A 69 -14.56 -2.40 -6.16
CA LEU A 69 -13.24 -1.87 -5.83
C LEU A 69 -13.31 -0.38 -5.48
N ALA A 70 -14.06 0.41 -6.25
CA ALA A 70 -14.26 1.82 -5.95
C ALA A 70 -14.84 2.03 -4.54
N ARG A 71 -15.85 1.23 -4.16
CA ARG A 71 -16.41 1.25 -2.80
C ARG A 71 -15.40 0.85 -1.73
N ALA A 72 -14.58 -0.18 -1.99
CA ALA A 72 -13.55 -0.62 -1.05
C ALA A 72 -12.45 0.44 -0.87
N LYS A 73 -12.11 1.21 -1.91
CA LYS A 73 -11.15 2.33 -1.82
C LYS A 73 -11.65 3.47 -0.94
N HIS A 74 -12.97 3.65 -0.77
CA HIS A 74 -13.49 4.60 0.22
C HIS A 74 -13.13 4.24 1.67
N ALA A 75 -12.77 2.98 1.96
CA ALA A 75 -12.26 2.61 3.28
C ALA A 75 -10.88 3.22 3.60
N MET A 76 -10.25 3.87 2.63
CA MET A 76 -9.00 4.63 2.79
C MET A 76 -9.23 6.14 2.97
N ALA A 77 -10.49 6.59 3.06
CA ALA A 77 -10.81 8.01 3.21
C ALA A 77 -10.22 8.66 4.47
N ASP A 78 -9.85 7.85 5.47
CA ASP A 78 -9.16 8.31 6.69
C ASP A 78 -7.66 8.56 6.47
N VAL A 79 -7.12 8.20 5.28
CA VAL A 79 -5.73 8.47 4.91
C VAL A 79 -5.66 9.86 4.28
N ALA A 80 -4.79 10.73 4.80
CA ALA A 80 -4.70 12.13 4.39
C ALA A 80 -4.53 12.34 2.87
N GLU A 81 -3.82 11.43 2.19
CA GLU A 81 -3.62 11.46 0.73
C GLU A 81 -4.93 11.27 -0.06
N TYR A 82 -5.97 10.68 0.54
CA TYR A 82 -7.26 10.40 -0.10
C TYR A 82 -8.40 11.24 0.46
N GLU A 83 -8.10 12.21 1.33
CA GLU A 83 -9.12 13.11 1.86
C GLU A 83 -9.82 13.86 0.72
N GLY A 84 -11.15 13.75 0.67
CA GLY A 84 -11.96 14.37 -0.39
C GLY A 84 -11.90 13.68 -1.76
N VAL A 85 -11.16 12.58 -1.92
CA VAL A 85 -11.15 11.79 -3.16
C VAL A 85 -12.43 10.99 -3.28
N LEU A 86 -13.20 11.26 -4.32
CA LEU A 86 -14.36 10.46 -4.68
C LEU A 86 -13.90 9.32 -5.60
N TRP A 87 -14.10 8.09 -5.15
CA TRP A 87 -13.82 6.90 -5.93
C TRP A 87 -15.09 6.42 -6.63
N ASP A 88 -15.02 6.28 -7.94
CA ASP A 88 -16.00 5.57 -8.77
C ASP A 88 -15.29 4.59 -9.69
N ALA A 89 -16.07 3.84 -10.48
CA ALA A 89 -15.54 2.80 -11.35
C ALA A 89 -14.61 3.38 -12.44
N ASP A 90 -14.87 4.60 -12.92
CA ASP A 90 -14.07 5.21 -13.96
C ASP A 90 -12.74 5.70 -13.40
N ARG A 91 -12.75 6.34 -12.22
CA ARG A 91 -11.51 6.76 -11.55
C ARG A 91 -10.60 5.58 -11.21
N VAL A 92 -11.15 4.44 -10.80
CA VAL A 92 -10.34 3.22 -10.57
C VAL A 92 -9.65 2.77 -11.86
N ARG A 93 -10.35 2.83 -13.01
CA ARG A 93 -9.77 2.50 -14.31
C ARG A 93 -8.72 3.52 -14.75
N GLU A 94 -9.01 4.81 -14.61
CA GLU A 94 -8.09 5.90 -14.93
C GLU A 94 -6.76 5.76 -14.16
N MET A 95 -6.81 5.42 -12.87
CA MET A 95 -5.61 5.20 -12.07
C MET A 95 -4.77 4.03 -12.60
N ALA A 96 -5.40 2.91 -12.96
CA ALA A 96 -4.71 1.77 -13.57
C ALA A 96 -4.10 2.14 -14.93
N GLU A 97 -4.81 2.93 -15.74
CA GLU A 97 -4.29 3.44 -17.01
C GLU A 97 -3.11 4.40 -16.83
N LEU A 98 -3.12 5.23 -15.79
CA LEU A 98 -1.99 6.12 -15.47
C LEU A 98 -0.74 5.32 -15.09
N VAL A 99 -0.89 4.22 -14.35
CA VAL A 99 0.21 3.31 -14.06
C VAL A 99 0.74 2.70 -15.35
N ALA A 100 -0.14 2.16 -16.21
CA ALA A 100 0.24 1.56 -17.49
C ALA A 100 0.91 2.56 -18.46
N LYS A 101 0.46 3.83 -18.50
CA LYS A 101 1.06 4.89 -19.33
C LYS A 101 2.51 5.22 -18.94
N ARG A 102 2.89 4.96 -17.68
CA ARG A 102 4.29 5.08 -17.23
C ARG A 102 5.14 3.86 -17.59
N GLY A 103 4.52 2.82 -18.15
CA GLY A 103 5.16 1.54 -18.44
C GLY A 103 5.21 0.61 -17.24
N ASP A 104 4.53 0.94 -16.15
CA ASP A 104 4.54 0.18 -14.92
C ASP A 104 3.42 -0.89 -14.90
N ASP A 105 3.63 -1.98 -14.18
CA ASP A 105 2.66 -3.05 -14.00
C ASP A 105 1.94 -2.91 -12.65
N LEU A 106 0.61 -2.84 -12.68
CA LEU A 106 -0.25 -2.85 -11.49
C LEU A 106 -0.77 -4.27 -11.23
N TYR A 107 -0.56 -4.77 -10.03
CA TYR A 107 -1.10 -6.05 -9.54
C TYR A 107 -2.10 -5.77 -8.42
N THR A 108 -3.27 -6.40 -8.48
CA THR A 108 -4.30 -6.28 -7.44
C THR A 108 -4.75 -7.67 -6.99
N VAL A 109 -4.86 -7.86 -5.67
CA VAL A 109 -5.52 -9.01 -5.05
C VAL A 109 -6.64 -8.49 -4.16
N ALA A 110 -7.83 -9.06 -4.29
CA ALA A 110 -8.97 -8.69 -3.49
C ALA A 110 -9.65 -9.91 -2.85
N ALA A 111 -10.19 -9.71 -1.65
CA ALA A 111 -11.05 -10.66 -0.95
C ALA A 111 -12.51 -10.29 -1.20
N LEU A 112 -13.28 -11.23 -1.74
CA LEU A 112 -14.71 -11.07 -2.00
C LEU A 112 -15.55 -11.59 -0.84
N ALA A 113 -16.59 -10.86 -0.47
CA ALA A 113 -17.70 -11.29 0.37
C ALA A 113 -18.96 -11.28 -0.53
N GLY A 114 -19.24 -12.39 -1.21
CA GLY A 114 -20.22 -12.40 -2.30
C GLY A 114 -19.80 -11.46 -3.44
N PRO A 115 -20.66 -10.51 -3.87
CA PRO A 115 -20.30 -9.57 -4.95
C PRO A 115 -19.47 -8.36 -4.46
N ALA A 116 -19.30 -8.18 -3.16
CA ALA A 116 -18.59 -7.05 -2.59
C ALA A 116 -17.11 -7.37 -2.36
N ILE A 117 -16.23 -6.36 -2.49
CA ILE A 117 -14.83 -6.45 -2.05
C ILE A 117 -14.76 -6.06 -0.57
N ALA A 118 -14.36 -7.02 0.25
CA ALA A 118 -14.17 -6.86 1.69
C ALA A 118 -12.82 -6.27 2.07
N GLY A 119 -11.81 -6.47 1.22
CA GLY A 119 -10.48 -5.90 1.35
C GLY A 119 -9.65 -6.18 0.10
N PHE A 120 -8.60 -5.40 -0.10
CA PHE A 120 -7.73 -5.53 -1.27
C PHE A 120 -6.31 -5.06 -0.93
N THR A 121 -5.38 -5.41 -1.82
CA THR A 121 -4.01 -4.91 -1.81
C THR A 121 -3.53 -4.71 -3.24
N GLU A 122 -2.71 -3.67 -3.45
CA GLU A 122 -2.15 -3.30 -4.75
C GLU A 122 -0.64 -3.19 -4.67
N ILE A 123 0.06 -3.71 -5.68
CA ILE A 123 1.51 -3.55 -5.87
C ILE A 123 1.74 -3.01 -7.27
N VAL A 124 2.64 -2.04 -7.39
CA VAL A 124 3.15 -1.56 -8.67
C VAL A 124 4.58 -2.05 -8.83
N VAL A 125 4.87 -2.64 -9.99
CA VAL A 125 6.22 -2.98 -10.42
C VAL A 125 6.64 -1.98 -11.50
N PRO A 126 7.54 -1.04 -11.18
CA PRO A 126 8.01 -0.06 -12.16
C PRO A 126 8.77 -0.74 -13.30
N HIS A 127 8.68 -0.19 -14.52
CA HIS A 127 9.37 -0.69 -15.69
C HIS A 127 10.89 -0.82 -15.48
N ASP A 128 11.50 0.19 -14.87
CA ASP A 128 12.92 0.22 -14.55
C ASP A 128 13.18 -0.06 -13.05
N SER A 129 12.49 -1.07 -12.50
CA SER A 129 12.47 -1.31 -11.04
C SER A 129 13.81 -1.74 -10.45
N GLY A 130 14.73 -2.26 -11.26
CA GLY A 130 15.95 -2.89 -10.75
C GLY A 130 15.65 -4.06 -9.79
N GLY A 131 14.46 -4.68 -9.90
CA GLY A 131 13.99 -5.75 -9.03
C GLY A 131 13.22 -5.28 -7.80
N ARG A 132 12.84 -4.00 -7.71
CA ARG A 132 12.06 -3.43 -6.61
C ARG A 132 10.65 -3.11 -7.04
N ALA A 133 9.66 -3.52 -6.23
CA ALA A 133 8.27 -3.17 -6.38
C ALA A 133 7.83 -2.24 -5.25
N ALA A 134 6.78 -1.46 -5.50
CA ALA A 134 6.17 -0.58 -4.51
C ALA A 134 4.80 -1.13 -4.08
N GLN A 135 4.63 -1.33 -2.78
CA GLN A 135 3.33 -1.60 -2.21
C GLN A 135 2.51 -0.30 -2.26
N TYR A 136 1.42 -0.35 -3.00
CA TYR A 136 0.45 0.73 -3.05
C TYR A 136 -0.63 0.52 -1.98
N ASP A 137 -1.88 0.66 -2.34
CA ASP A 137 -3.00 0.60 -1.42
C ASP A 137 -3.17 -0.77 -0.76
N THR A 138 -3.53 -0.77 0.51
CA THR A 138 -4.09 -1.93 1.21
C THR A 138 -5.17 -1.45 2.15
N ALA A 139 -6.39 -1.94 1.95
CA ALA A 139 -7.50 -1.62 2.83
C ALA A 139 -8.39 -2.81 3.10
N VAL A 140 -9.02 -2.79 4.26
CA VAL A 140 -10.14 -3.68 4.63
C VAL A 140 -11.31 -2.81 5.01
N VAL A 141 -12.44 -3.06 4.34
CA VAL A 141 -13.69 -2.35 4.59
C VAL A 141 -14.09 -2.51 6.06
N PRO A 142 -14.55 -1.45 6.76
CA PRO A 142 -14.75 -1.45 8.21
C PRO A 142 -15.53 -2.65 8.74
N GLU A 143 -16.59 -3.08 8.06
CA GLU A 143 -17.46 -4.19 8.46
C GLU A 143 -16.77 -5.55 8.42
N HIS A 144 -15.60 -5.63 7.75
CA HIS A 144 -14.82 -6.84 7.57
C HIS A 144 -13.48 -6.83 8.33
N ARG A 145 -13.17 -5.75 9.07
CA ARG A 145 -11.96 -5.63 9.89
C ARG A 145 -11.91 -6.69 11.01
N GLY A 146 -10.71 -6.95 11.54
CA GLY A 146 -10.50 -7.92 12.61
C GLY A 146 -10.55 -9.40 12.19
N ARG A 147 -10.70 -9.70 10.88
CA ARG A 147 -10.81 -11.06 10.33
C ARG A 147 -9.56 -11.52 9.56
N ARG A 148 -8.41 -10.85 9.75
CA ARG A 148 -7.13 -11.16 9.11
C ARG A 148 -7.12 -11.03 7.57
N ILE A 149 -8.13 -10.36 6.97
CA ILE A 149 -8.24 -10.19 5.51
C ILE A 149 -7.02 -9.43 4.96
N GLY A 150 -6.57 -8.36 5.64
CA GLY A 150 -5.43 -7.56 5.18
C GLY A 150 -4.15 -8.38 4.97
N ILE A 151 -3.79 -9.19 5.96
CA ILE A 151 -2.60 -10.05 5.83
C ILE A 151 -2.81 -11.17 4.81
N TRP A 152 -4.03 -11.69 4.68
CA TRP A 152 -4.36 -12.76 3.74
C TRP A 152 -4.24 -12.31 2.28
N VAL A 153 -4.80 -11.14 1.92
CA VAL A 153 -4.64 -10.58 0.56
C VAL A 153 -3.19 -10.24 0.24
N LYS A 154 -2.43 -9.71 1.23
CA LYS A 154 -0.99 -9.44 1.06
C LYS A 154 -0.19 -10.73 0.89
N ALA A 155 -0.48 -11.78 1.66
CA ALA A 155 0.18 -13.08 1.49
C ALA A 155 -0.12 -13.70 0.11
N ALA A 156 -1.37 -13.58 -0.37
CA ALA A 156 -1.76 -14.02 -1.70
C ALA A 156 -1.05 -13.22 -2.80
N MET A 157 -0.88 -11.92 -2.61
CA MET A 157 -0.11 -11.06 -3.51
C MET A 157 1.35 -11.52 -3.58
N LEU A 158 2.01 -11.76 -2.45
CA LEU A 158 3.40 -12.23 -2.41
C LEU A 158 3.56 -13.57 -3.13
N ALA A 159 2.66 -14.54 -2.87
CA ALA A 159 2.68 -15.83 -3.54
C ALA A 159 2.49 -15.71 -5.07
N TRP A 160 1.65 -14.78 -5.50
CA TRP A 160 1.41 -14.53 -6.90
C TRP A 160 2.60 -13.82 -7.56
N LEU A 161 3.08 -12.73 -6.95
CA LEU A 161 4.17 -11.92 -7.49
C LEU A 161 5.46 -12.73 -7.64
N THR A 162 5.84 -13.51 -6.61
CA THR A 162 7.04 -14.36 -6.64
C THR A 162 7.02 -15.34 -7.83
N ARG A 163 5.84 -15.80 -8.25
CA ARG A 163 5.70 -16.73 -9.38
C ARG A 163 5.70 -16.02 -10.73
N GLU A 164 4.99 -14.90 -10.85
CA GLU A 164 4.81 -14.19 -12.12
C GLU A 164 5.99 -13.25 -12.45
N ARG A 165 6.67 -12.74 -11.40
CA ARG A 165 7.74 -11.75 -11.50
C ARG A 165 8.96 -12.19 -10.68
N PRO A 166 9.65 -13.24 -11.13
CA PRO A 166 10.87 -13.73 -10.45
C PRO A 166 12.03 -12.72 -10.49
N ASP A 167 11.91 -11.68 -11.31
CA ASP A 167 12.80 -10.53 -11.37
C ASP A 167 12.62 -9.55 -10.19
N VAL A 168 11.48 -9.57 -9.51
CA VAL A 168 11.25 -8.76 -8.30
C VAL A 168 11.91 -9.42 -7.10
N HIS A 169 12.76 -8.68 -6.39
CA HIS A 169 13.51 -9.17 -5.22
C HIS A 169 13.13 -8.45 -3.93
N GLU A 170 12.64 -7.22 -4.05
CA GLU A 170 12.29 -6.35 -2.92
C GLU A 170 10.94 -5.69 -3.13
N ILE A 171 10.22 -5.46 -2.03
CA ILE A 171 8.98 -4.68 -2.01
C ILE A 171 9.13 -3.61 -0.94
N GLU A 172 9.00 -2.34 -1.33
CA GLU A 172 9.00 -1.21 -0.40
C GLU A 172 7.59 -0.72 -0.11
N THR A 173 7.40 -0.12 1.06
CA THR A 173 6.16 0.53 1.47
C THR A 173 6.46 1.65 2.46
N ASP A 174 5.70 2.74 2.39
CA ASP A 174 5.67 3.75 3.41
C ASP A 174 4.35 3.67 4.19
N ASN A 175 4.41 3.81 5.50
CA ASN A 175 3.24 3.80 6.37
C ASN A 175 3.28 5.01 7.28
N SER A 176 2.12 5.62 7.54
CA SER A 176 2.04 6.59 8.61
C SER A 176 2.54 5.98 9.92
N GLY A 177 3.37 6.72 10.66
CA GLY A 177 3.99 6.23 11.90
C GLY A 177 2.99 5.86 13.00
N ASP A 178 1.78 6.40 12.93
CA ASP A 178 0.66 6.10 13.83
C ASP A 178 -0.21 4.92 13.38
N ASN A 179 -0.02 4.40 12.15
CA ASN A 179 -0.72 3.24 11.65
C ASN A 179 -0.11 1.91 12.19
N ALA A 180 -0.15 1.75 13.52
CA ALA A 180 0.41 0.60 14.20
C ALA A 180 -0.15 -0.74 13.68
N HIS A 181 -1.43 -0.75 13.23
CA HIS A 181 -2.04 -1.96 12.70
C HIS A 181 -1.38 -2.42 11.40
N MET A 182 -1.21 -1.51 10.43
CA MET A 182 -0.59 -1.87 9.13
C MET A 182 0.90 -2.19 9.31
N ILE A 183 1.59 -1.48 10.21
CA ILE A 183 2.98 -1.79 10.56
C ILE A 183 3.08 -3.22 11.08
N ALA A 184 2.22 -3.64 12.02
CA ALA A 184 2.21 -5.00 12.55
C ALA A 184 1.90 -6.06 11.46
N VAL A 185 0.97 -5.79 10.55
CA VAL A 185 0.68 -6.66 9.40
C VAL A 185 1.91 -6.81 8.51
N ASN A 186 2.61 -5.72 8.23
CA ASN A 186 3.82 -5.76 7.42
C ASN A 186 4.95 -6.53 8.12
N GLU A 187 5.17 -6.32 9.43
CA GLU A 187 6.16 -7.06 10.22
C GLU A 187 5.86 -8.55 10.27
N GLU A 188 4.59 -8.96 10.38
CA GLU A 188 4.18 -10.36 10.34
C GLU A 188 4.48 -11.01 8.98
N LEU A 189 4.42 -10.25 7.88
CA LEU A 189 4.83 -10.70 6.54
C LEU A 189 6.35 -10.79 6.39
N GLY A 190 7.11 -10.04 7.19
CA GLY A 190 8.57 -10.01 7.15
C GLY A 190 9.17 -8.67 6.71
N PHE A 191 8.36 -7.65 6.48
CA PHE A 191 8.87 -6.31 6.26
C PHE A 191 9.65 -5.81 7.48
N ARG A 192 10.69 -5.02 7.24
CA ARG A 192 11.48 -4.37 8.28
C ARG A 192 11.56 -2.88 8.03
N THR A 193 11.50 -2.09 9.09
CA THR A 193 11.73 -0.65 8.99
C THR A 193 13.18 -0.40 8.60
N GLU A 194 13.39 0.37 7.52
CA GLU A 194 14.72 0.77 7.03
C GLU A 194 14.96 2.27 7.20
N ARG A 195 13.90 3.09 7.12
CA ARG A 195 14.01 4.54 7.26
C ARG A 195 12.79 5.11 7.97
N GLU A 196 12.98 6.28 8.54
CA GLU A 196 11.91 7.15 9.00
C GLU A 196 12.04 8.49 8.26
N SER A 197 10.94 8.95 7.67
CA SER A 197 10.86 10.24 6.98
C SER A 197 9.85 11.14 7.69
N LEU A 198 10.15 12.42 7.71
CA LEU A 198 9.30 13.45 8.32
C LEU A 198 8.80 14.37 7.21
N GLU A 199 7.50 14.59 7.19
CA GLU A 199 6.89 15.58 6.31
C GLU A 199 6.62 16.86 7.09
N TYR A 200 7.16 17.94 6.58
CA TYR A 200 7.06 19.29 7.15
C TYR A 200 6.19 20.18 6.27
N GLN A 201 5.39 21.01 6.93
CA GLN A 201 4.53 21.98 6.25
C GLN A 201 4.78 23.38 6.79
N ALA A 202 4.76 24.38 5.90
CA ALA A 202 4.72 25.79 6.26
C ALA A 202 3.75 26.56 5.34
N ALA A 203 3.06 27.55 5.90
CA ALA A 203 2.31 28.50 5.10
C ALA A 203 3.27 29.34 4.24
N VAL A 204 2.93 29.57 2.98
CA VAL A 204 3.78 30.34 2.05
C VAL A 204 4.04 31.77 2.55
N THR A 205 3.11 32.33 3.33
CA THR A 205 3.20 33.67 3.94
C THR A 205 4.10 33.73 5.18
N ALA A 206 4.53 32.57 5.70
CA ALA A 206 5.38 32.49 6.90
C ALA A 206 6.88 32.35 6.57
N LEU A 207 7.24 32.30 5.29
CA LEU A 207 8.64 32.24 4.86
C LEU A 207 9.22 33.64 4.74
N PRO A 208 10.45 33.86 5.23
CA PRO A 208 11.13 35.15 5.18
C PRO A 208 11.43 35.58 3.75
#